data_3e57933e4ddd3730e4b3665e1b099d39
#
_entry.id   3e57933e4ddd3730e4b3665e1b099d39
#
_cell.length_a   1.000
_cell.length_b   1.000
_cell.length_c   1.000
_cell.angle_alpha   90.00
_cell.angle_beta   90.00
_cell.angle_gamma   90.00
#
_symmetry.space_group_name_H-M   'P 1'
#
loop_
_entity.id
_entity.type
_entity.pdbx_description
1 polymer ?
#
loop_
_entity_poly.entity_id
_entity_poly.type
_entity_poly.pdbx_seq_one_letter_code
_entity_poly.pdbx_strand_id
1 'polypeptide(L)'
;MKTSNKAKVEVQIIEMTPKDAGEVSLCGHKDPSKEGYRHKFQWIKKRMSEGLKVKMLSTPDDGLAGYIEYVPGARAWRAVNAENYMFIHCIYMQARCKGKGYGTLLIEDCVKDARKANMNGVAVVTREGTFMVGKELFLKNGFEEVEKALPDFSLLVKRCKKSAPTPSFRGQWDKKRKKFGKGLTIITSGQCPQNVKMVNDITEIARERYEMEPRVVEYRSYRQAQNAPWPYAVSGVLYDGKLVADHPISGTRFQNIMDKEIGIQVK
;
A
#
# COMPACT_ATOMS: atom_id res chain seq x y z
N MET A 1 29.34 38.97 3.22
CA MET A 1 28.48 37.84 2.81
C MET A 1 28.83 36.62 3.64
N LYS A 2 27.99 36.24 4.63
CA LYS A 2 28.19 35.02 5.40
C LYS A 2 27.59 33.86 4.63
N THR A 3 28.39 33.04 4.00
CA THR A 3 27.95 31.74 3.43
C THR A 3 27.56 30.84 4.58
N SER A 4 26.27 30.66 4.76
CA SER A 4 25.72 29.67 5.68
C SER A 4 26.07 28.27 5.17
N ASN A 5 27.08 27.67 5.80
CA ASN A 5 27.42 26.27 5.61
C ASN A 5 26.30 25.46 6.26
N LYS A 6 25.22 25.14 5.51
CA LYS A 6 24.21 24.18 5.95
C LYS A 6 24.92 22.85 6.14
N ALA A 7 25.17 22.45 7.36
CA ALA A 7 25.67 21.12 7.68
C ALA A 7 24.79 20.10 6.95
N LYS A 8 25.42 19.24 6.15
CA LYS A 8 24.74 18.20 5.40
C LYS A 8 24.14 17.25 6.43
N VAL A 9 22.82 17.25 6.58
CA VAL A 9 22.12 16.34 7.52
C VAL A 9 22.53 14.92 7.14
N GLU A 10 23.11 14.19 8.08
CA GLU A 10 23.53 12.81 7.87
C GLU A 10 22.29 11.93 7.81
N VAL A 11 21.95 11.48 6.59
CA VAL A 11 20.80 10.62 6.34
C VAL A 11 21.28 9.18 6.24
N GLN A 12 20.69 8.30 7.03
CA GLN A 12 20.94 6.87 6.98
C GLN A 12 19.73 6.13 6.45
N ILE A 13 19.96 5.21 5.50
CA ILE A 13 18.94 4.29 5.00
C ILE A 13 19.37 2.87 5.35
N ILE A 14 18.58 2.21 6.21
CA ILE A 14 18.89 0.90 6.76
C ILE A 14 17.81 -0.09 6.32
N GLU A 15 18.23 -1.25 5.87
CA GLU A 15 17.31 -2.35 5.54
C GLU A 15 16.84 -3.03 6.83
N MET A 16 15.51 -3.09 7.02
CA MET A 16 14.87 -3.75 8.14
C MET A 16 15.14 -5.25 8.09
N THR A 17 15.45 -5.84 9.24
CA THR A 17 15.59 -7.28 9.43
C THR A 17 14.46 -7.84 10.31
N PRO A 18 14.25 -9.17 10.37
CA PRO A 18 13.29 -9.77 11.29
C PRO A 18 13.54 -9.51 12.78
N LYS A 19 14.74 -9.00 13.14
CA LYS A 19 15.12 -8.69 14.53
C LYS A 19 14.64 -7.31 14.98
N ASP A 20 14.25 -6.44 14.06
CA ASP A 20 13.91 -5.03 14.34
C ASP A 20 12.44 -4.85 14.82
N ALA A 21 11.81 -5.96 15.29
CA ALA A 21 10.47 -5.91 15.86
C ALA A 21 10.43 -5.02 17.12
N GLY A 22 9.48 -4.08 17.14
CA GLY A 22 9.30 -3.16 18.26
C GLY A 22 10.15 -1.90 18.21
N GLU A 23 11.21 -1.87 17.40
CA GLU A 23 12.09 -0.72 17.26
C GLU A 23 11.66 0.24 16.14
N VAL A 24 10.74 -0.21 15.27
CA VAL A 24 10.37 0.54 14.07
C VAL A 24 8.90 0.96 14.10
N SER A 25 8.61 2.11 13.51
CA SER A 25 7.25 2.57 13.27
C SER A 25 6.76 2.10 11.90
N LEU A 26 5.67 1.33 11.87
CA LEU A 26 5.05 0.83 10.65
C LEU A 26 3.76 1.62 10.35
N CYS A 27 3.76 2.48 9.33
CA CYS A 27 2.63 3.36 8.97
C CYS A 27 2.11 4.21 10.17
N GLY A 28 3.02 4.70 11.02
CA GLY A 28 2.65 5.46 12.22
C GLY A 28 2.31 4.62 13.44
N HIS A 29 2.16 3.30 13.31
CA HIS A 29 1.98 2.38 14.43
C HIS A 29 3.35 2.07 15.06
N LYS A 30 3.50 2.38 16.34
CA LYS A 30 4.76 2.20 17.09
C LYS A 30 4.68 1.15 18.18
N ASP A 31 3.47 0.81 18.61
CA ASP A 31 3.23 -0.07 19.75
C ASP A 31 3.14 -1.54 19.28
N PRO A 32 4.15 -2.37 19.60
CA PRO A 32 4.16 -3.78 19.23
C PRO A 32 3.10 -4.62 19.95
N SER A 33 2.48 -4.10 21.02
CA SER A 33 1.36 -4.75 21.70
C SER A 33 0.05 -4.68 20.90
N LYS A 34 -0.06 -3.71 19.98
CA LYS A 34 -1.26 -3.52 19.17
C LYS A 34 -1.34 -4.56 18.06
N GLU A 35 -2.53 -5.09 17.87
CA GLU A 35 -2.80 -6.17 16.92
C GLU A 35 -2.42 -5.79 15.47
N GLY A 36 -2.80 -4.59 15.03
CA GLY A 36 -2.45 -4.10 13.69
C GLY A 36 -0.94 -4.05 13.43
N TYR A 37 -0.14 -3.65 14.45
CA TYR A 37 1.31 -3.69 14.37
C TYR A 37 1.82 -5.13 14.21
N ARG A 38 1.36 -6.05 15.08
CA ARG A 38 1.76 -7.47 15.04
C ARG A 38 1.43 -8.11 13.69
N HIS A 39 0.23 -7.89 13.16
CA HIS A 39 -0.19 -8.40 11.85
C HIS A 39 0.71 -7.90 10.72
N LYS A 40 0.97 -6.58 10.67
CA LYS A 40 1.88 -5.98 9.68
C LYS A 40 3.29 -6.53 9.81
N PHE A 41 3.83 -6.61 11.01
CA PHE A 41 5.18 -7.11 11.25
C PHE A 41 5.32 -8.59 10.85
N GLN A 42 4.36 -9.45 11.22
CA GLN A 42 4.34 -10.85 10.81
C GLN A 42 4.22 -11.01 9.30
N TRP A 43 3.41 -10.16 8.66
CA TRP A 43 3.30 -10.13 7.20
C TRP A 43 4.65 -9.78 6.55
N ILE A 44 5.33 -8.72 7.02
CA ILE A 44 6.66 -8.33 6.54
C ILE A 44 7.65 -9.49 6.70
N LYS A 45 7.77 -10.04 7.90
CA LYS A 45 8.67 -11.15 8.21
C LYS A 45 8.49 -12.32 7.25
N LYS A 46 7.23 -12.70 7.00
CA LYS A 46 6.90 -13.79 6.08
C LYS A 46 7.21 -13.44 4.62
N ARG A 47 7.08 -12.17 4.20
CA ARG A 47 7.32 -11.76 2.82
C ARG A 47 8.80 -11.49 2.52
N MET A 48 9.66 -11.30 3.53
CA MET A 48 11.11 -11.17 3.33
C MET A 48 11.69 -12.36 2.55
N SER A 49 11.21 -13.58 2.80
CA SER A 49 11.59 -14.76 2.02
C SER A 49 11.11 -14.72 0.55
N GLU A 50 10.16 -13.86 0.23
CA GLU A 50 9.69 -13.58 -1.14
C GLU A 50 10.44 -12.42 -1.80
N GLY A 51 11.45 -11.86 -1.12
CA GLY A 51 12.25 -10.73 -1.59
C GLY A 51 11.69 -9.36 -1.22
N LEU A 52 10.73 -9.30 -0.27
CA LEU A 52 10.28 -8.02 0.29
C LEU A 52 11.42 -7.35 1.02
N LYS A 53 11.66 -6.08 0.71
CA LYS A 53 12.55 -5.19 1.44
C LYS A 53 11.76 -4.04 2.06
N VAL A 54 12.13 -3.68 3.28
CA VAL A 54 11.69 -2.47 3.97
C VAL A 54 12.94 -1.66 4.29
N LYS A 55 13.06 -0.48 3.68
CA LYS A 55 14.18 0.44 3.91
C LYS A 55 13.72 1.59 4.77
N MET A 56 14.34 1.75 5.91
CA MET A 56 14.04 2.79 6.90
C MET A 56 15.01 3.94 6.73
N LEU A 57 14.49 5.17 6.71
CA LEU A 57 15.28 6.39 6.67
C LEU A 57 15.27 7.05 8.05
N SER A 58 16.45 7.30 8.59
CA SER A 58 16.65 8.02 9.84
C SER A 58 17.66 9.14 9.68
N THR A 59 17.55 10.15 10.56
CA THR A 59 18.49 11.24 10.70
C THR A 59 18.77 11.51 12.18
N PRO A 60 19.91 12.13 12.55
CA PRO A 60 20.18 12.50 13.94
C PRO A 60 19.07 13.37 14.55
N ASP A 61 18.52 14.32 13.76
CA ASP A 61 17.52 15.29 14.24
C ASP A 61 16.12 14.71 14.34
N ASP A 62 15.71 13.89 13.35
CA ASP A 62 14.35 13.39 13.25
C ASP A 62 14.18 11.95 13.76
N GLY A 63 15.29 11.24 14.06
CA GLY A 63 15.25 9.81 14.29
C GLY A 63 14.70 9.07 13.08
N LEU A 64 13.84 8.09 13.28
CA LEU A 64 13.13 7.42 12.17
C LEU A 64 12.16 8.39 11.51
N ALA A 65 12.47 8.82 10.28
CA ALA A 65 11.70 9.80 9.52
C ALA A 65 10.63 9.15 8.61
N GLY A 66 10.91 7.97 8.09
CA GLY A 66 10.00 7.25 7.20
C GLY A 66 10.58 5.94 6.70
N TYR A 67 9.85 5.27 5.81
CA TYR A 67 10.32 4.04 5.15
C TYR A 67 9.70 3.85 3.77
N ILE A 68 10.30 2.96 3.00
CA ILE A 68 9.77 2.42 1.74
C ILE A 68 9.72 0.89 1.81
N GLU A 69 8.67 0.31 1.22
CA GLU A 69 8.43 -1.12 1.13
C GLU A 69 8.30 -1.51 -0.33
N TYR A 70 9.10 -2.47 -0.80
CA TYR A 70 9.07 -2.93 -2.18
C TYR A 70 9.48 -4.40 -2.30
N VAL A 71 9.10 -5.03 -3.42
CA VAL A 71 9.28 -6.45 -3.71
C VAL A 71 9.54 -6.65 -5.20
N PRO A 72 10.16 -7.77 -5.64
CA PRO A 72 10.15 -8.13 -7.06
C PRO A 72 8.72 -8.19 -7.58
N GLY A 73 8.44 -7.52 -8.72
CA GLY A 73 7.09 -7.33 -9.26
C GLY A 73 6.35 -8.63 -9.59
N ALA A 74 7.08 -9.72 -9.88
CA ALA A 74 6.50 -11.07 -10.00
C ALA A 74 5.76 -11.51 -8.72
N ARG A 75 6.09 -10.91 -7.57
CA ARG A 75 5.48 -11.17 -6.26
C ARG A 75 4.76 -9.95 -5.67
N ALA A 76 4.42 -8.99 -6.52
CA ALA A 76 3.68 -7.80 -6.09
C ALA A 76 2.33 -8.16 -5.47
N TRP A 77 1.98 -7.50 -4.37
CA TRP A 77 0.68 -7.60 -3.70
C TRP A 77 -0.25 -6.50 -4.23
N ARG A 78 -0.35 -6.44 -5.57
CA ARG A 78 -1.22 -5.56 -6.35
C ARG A 78 -1.71 -6.33 -7.57
N ALA A 79 -2.83 -5.95 -8.12
CA ALA A 79 -3.40 -6.61 -9.29
C ALA A 79 -2.74 -6.11 -10.59
N VAL A 80 -1.43 -6.32 -10.71
CA VAL A 80 -0.60 -5.85 -11.82
C VAL A 80 0.21 -6.98 -12.46
N ASN A 81 0.60 -6.80 -13.72
CA ASN A 81 1.64 -7.52 -14.42
C ASN A 81 2.89 -6.62 -14.42
N ALA A 82 3.86 -6.91 -13.56
CA ALA A 82 5.06 -6.10 -13.39
C ALA A 82 6.32 -7.00 -13.26
N GLU A 83 6.35 -8.12 -13.98
CA GLU A 83 7.49 -9.01 -14.00
C GLU A 83 8.76 -8.27 -14.40
N ASN A 84 9.88 -8.62 -13.77
CA ASN A 84 11.18 -7.98 -13.96
C ASN A 84 11.23 -6.47 -13.60
N TYR A 85 10.26 -5.96 -12.85
CA TYR A 85 10.31 -4.65 -12.19
C TYR A 85 10.44 -4.81 -10.68
N MET A 86 11.06 -3.85 -9.99
CA MET A 86 10.88 -3.69 -8.55
C MET A 86 9.55 -2.97 -8.33
N PHE A 87 8.71 -3.46 -7.41
CA PHE A 87 7.37 -2.92 -7.20
C PHE A 87 7.25 -2.31 -5.81
N ILE A 88 6.99 -0.99 -5.75
CA ILE A 88 6.78 -0.28 -4.48
C ILE A 88 5.37 -0.58 -3.97
N HIS A 89 5.29 -1.14 -2.77
CA HIS A 89 4.04 -1.40 -2.05
C HIS A 89 3.57 -0.21 -1.22
N CYS A 90 4.50 0.40 -0.52
CA CYS A 90 4.22 1.49 0.42
C CYS A 90 5.42 2.42 0.53
N ILE A 91 5.15 3.70 0.67
CA ILE A 91 6.10 4.70 1.13
C ILE A 91 5.39 5.53 2.20
N TYR A 92 6.03 5.68 3.35
CA TYR A 92 5.48 6.40 4.49
C TYR A 92 6.50 7.41 5.01
N MET A 93 6.02 8.59 5.34
CA MET A 93 6.82 9.65 5.94
C MET A 93 6.10 10.21 7.15
N GLN A 94 6.80 10.37 8.27
CA GLN A 94 6.24 11.05 9.44
C GLN A 94 5.85 12.49 9.08
N ALA A 95 4.74 12.99 9.62
CA ALA A 95 4.19 14.30 9.24
C ALA A 95 5.22 15.44 9.35
N ARG A 96 6.02 15.46 10.43
CA ARG A 96 7.08 16.45 10.66
C ARG A 96 8.27 16.38 9.68
N CYS A 97 8.38 15.27 8.94
CA CYS A 97 9.45 15.01 7.99
C CYS A 97 9.03 15.21 6.53
N LYS A 98 7.75 15.54 6.28
CA LYS A 98 7.26 15.84 4.94
C LYS A 98 7.92 17.10 4.38
N GLY A 99 8.14 17.11 3.07
CA GLY A 99 8.76 18.27 2.38
C GLY A 99 10.28 18.35 2.49
N LYS A 100 10.94 17.51 3.30
CA LYS A 100 12.41 17.52 3.49
C LYS A 100 13.20 16.75 2.40
N GLY A 101 12.53 16.21 1.36
CA GLY A 101 13.18 15.44 0.29
C GLY A 101 13.45 13.97 0.61
N TYR A 102 13.13 13.49 1.81
CA TYR A 102 13.43 12.11 2.26
C TYR A 102 12.72 11.04 1.42
N GLY A 103 11.51 11.33 0.93
CA GLY A 103 10.79 10.43 0.03
C GLY A 103 11.55 10.18 -1.29
N THR A 104 12.20 11.21 -1.82
CA THR A 104 13.07 11.10 -2.99
C THR A 104 14.26 10.18 -2.72
N LEU A 105 14.94 10.32 -1.57
CA LEU A 105 16.07 9.46 -1.19
C LEU A 105 15.67 7.98 -1.09
N LEU A 106 14.50 7.70 -0.50
CA LEU A 106 13.98 6.34 -0.42
C LEU A 106 13.65 5.75 -1.81
N ILE A 107 13.06 6.55 -2.70
CA ILE A 107 12.77 6.13 -4.08
C ILE A 107 14.07 5.87 -4.84
N GLU A 108 15.07 6.74 -4.70
CA GLU A 108 16.38 6.58 -5.34
C GLU A 108 17.09 5.31 -4.87
N ASP A 109 17.00 4.98 -3.58
CA ASP A 109 17.56 3.74 -3.03
C ASP A 109 16.87 2.50 -3.61
N CYS A 110 15.53 2.51 -3.74
CA CYS A 110 14.79 1.47 -4.44
C CYS A 110 15.22 1.32 -5.90
N VAL A 111 15.44 2.44 -6.61
CA VAL A 111 15.93 2.42 -8.00
C VAL A 111 17.35 1.85 -8.08
N LYS A 112 18.23 2.15 -7.14
CA LYS A 112 19.58 1.54 -7.05
C LYS A 112 19.48 0.03 -6.87
N ASP A 113 18.61 -0.45 -5.99
CA ASP A 113 18.39 -1.88 -5.78
C ASP A 113 17.82 -2.57 -7.05
N ALA A 114 16.90 -1.93 -7.74
CA ALA A 114 16.37 -2.42 -9.01
C ALA A 114 17.48 -2.58 -10.09
N ARG A 115 18.38 -1.59 -10.19
CA ARG A 115 19.54 -1.65 -11.10
C ARG A 115 20.51 -2.75 -10.72
N LYS A 116 20.85 -2.89 -9.42
CA LYS A 116 21.72 -3.97 -8.91
C LYS A 116 21.16 -5.36 -9.20
N ALA A 117 19.83 -5.51 -9.14
CA ALA A 117 19.13 -6.75 -9.46
C ALA A 117 18.89 -6.95 -10.97
N ASN A 118 19.46 -6.10 -11.83
CA ASN A 118 19.31 -6.12 -13.28
C ASN A 118 17.83 -6.08 -13.75
N MET A 119 16.96 -5.44 -12.96
CA MET A 119 15.55 -5.29 -13.30
C MET A 119 15.30 -4.22 -14.36
N ASN A 120 14.14 -4.28 -14.97
CA ASN A 120 13.71 -3.33 -16.02
C ASN A 120 13.48 -1.92 -15.50
N GLY A 121 13.20 -1.79 -14.20
CA GLY A 121 12.92 -0.53 -13.54
C GLY A 121 12.15 -0.70 -12.23
N VAL A 122 11.46 0.35 -11.84
CA VAL A 122 10.60 0.39 -10.65
C VAL A 122 9.19 0.75 -11.08
N ALA A 123 8.19 0.05 -10.54
CA ALA A 123 6.77 0.31 -10.76
C ALA A 123 6.04 0.58 -9.44
N VAL A 124 4.96 1.36 -9.50
CA VAL A 124 4.11 1.67 -8.35
C VAL A 124 2.68 1.93 -8.79
N VAL A 125 1.72 1.54 -7.96
CA VAL A 125 0.32 1.98 -8.08
C VAL A 125 0.10 3.12 -7.10
N THR A 126 -0.49 4.20 -7.60
CA THR A 126 -0.90 5.39 -6.83
C THR A 126 -2.38 5.65 -7.03
N ARG A 127 -2.94 6.54 -6.22
CA ARG A 127 -4.30 7.08 -6.43
C ARG A 127 -4.39 8.51 -5.92
N GLU A 128 -5.42 9.22 -6.36
CA GLU A 128 -5.81 10.52 -5.81
C GLU A 128 -6.36 10.36 -4.37
N GLY A 129 -6.15 11.36 -3.53
CA GLY A 129 -6.69 11.40 -2.17
C GLY A 129 -5.66 11.10 -1.07
N THR A 130 -6.15 10.80 0.16
CA THR A 130 -5.33 10.82 1.38
C THR A 130 -4.75 9.49 1.79
N PHE A 131 -5.25 8.38 1.28
CA PHE A 131 -4.86 7.04 1.74
C PHE A 131 -3.52 6.57 1.16
N MET A 132 -3.25 6.85 -0.11
CA MET A 132 -1.98 6.53 -0.80
C MET A 132 -1.20 7.80 -1.09
N VAL A 133 0.10 7.64 -1.28
CA VAL A 133 0.93 8.76 -1.78
C VAL A 133 0.51 9.05 -3.22
N GLY A 134 0.22 10.33 -3.50
CA GLY A 134 -0.16 10.81 -4.82
C GLY A 134 0.96 10.66 -5.86
N LYS A 135 0.59 10.67 -7.12
CA LYS A 135 1.52 10.47 -8.25
C LYS A 135 2.60 11.54 -8.37
N GLU A 136 2.36 12.74 -7.84
CA GLU A 136 3.27 13.89 -7.97
C GLU A 136 4.66 13.62 -7.42
N LEU A 137 4.74 12.86 -6.30
CA LEU A 137 6.03 12.46 -5.74
C LEU A 137 6.81 11.62 -6.76
N PHE A 138 6.17 10.67 -7.41
CA PHE A 138 6.81 9.77 -8.35
C PHE A 138 7.13 10.47 -9.68
N LEU A 139 6.23 11.30 -10.19
CA LEU A 139 6.48 12.10 -11.40
C LEU A 139 7.70 13.00 -11.23
N LYS A 140 7.83 13.70 -10.10
CA LYS A 140 9.02 14.51 -9.76
C LYS A 140 10.31 13.69 -9.68
N ASN A 141 10.20 12.38 -9.42
CA ASN A 141 11.33 11.45 -9.39
C ASN A 141 11.55 10.71 -10.72
N GLY A 142 10.96 11.20 -11.84
CA GLY A 142 11.17 10.69 -13.18
C GLY A 142 10.43 9.39 -13.49
N PHE A 143 9.31 9.14 -12.80
CA PHE A 143 8.33 8.14 -13.22
C PHE A 143 7.41 8.72 -14.29
N GLU A 144 6.86 7.86 -15.13
CA GLU A 144 5.81 8.17 -16.11
C GLU A 144 4.55 7.36 -15.81
N GLU A 145 3.37 7.93 -16.01
CA GLU A 145 2.10 7.24 -15.92
C GLU A 145 1.91 6.41 -17.18
N VAL A 146 1.72 5.09 -17.02
CA VAL A 146 1.60 4.16 -18.15
C VAL A 146 0.21 3.59 -18.32
N GLU A 147 -0.60 3.56 -17.25
CA GLU A 147 -1.98 3.07 -17.31
C GLU A 147 -2.82 3.65 -16.18
N LYS A 148 -4.13 3.79 -16.43
CA LYS A 148 -5.12 4.21 -15.43
C LYS A 148 -6.17 3.14 -15.21
N ALA A 149 -6.71 3.09 -13.99
CA ALA A 149 -7.87 2.25 -13.66
C ALA A 149 -8.83 2.99 -12.73
N LEU A 150 -10.13 2.74 -12.92
CA LEU A 150 -11.16 3.35 -12.08
C LEU A 150 -11.04 2.93 -10.61
N PRO A 151 -11.44 3.83 -9.66
CA PRO A 151 -11.97 5.16 -9.93
C PRO A 151 -10.89 6.20 -10.27
N ASP A 152 -9.67 6.08 -9.73
CA ASP A 152 -8.62 7.10 -9.80
C ASP A 152 -7.21 6.51 -9.60
N PHE A 153 -7.03 5.22 -9.90
CA PHE A 153 -5.72 4.57 -9.80
C PHE A 153 -4.85 4.88 -11.04
N SER A 154 -3.56 5.12 -10.78
CA SER A 154 -2.53 5.25 -11.80
C SER A 154 -1.42 4.24 -11.57
N LEU A 155 -0.98 3.57 -12.63
CA LEU A 155 0.23 2.75 -12.65
C LEU A 155 1.36 3.61 -13.21
N LEU A 156 2.41 3.80 -12.40
CA LEU A 156 3.58 4.59 -12.78
C LEU A 156 4.82 3.71 -12.84
N VAL A 157 5.75 4.10 -13.72
CA VAL A 157 6.97 3.34 -14.00
C VAL A 157 8.16 4.28 -14.14
N LYS A 158 9.29 3.91 -13.54
CA LYS A 158 10.61 4.48 -13.85
C LYS A 158 11.48 3.40 -14.46
N ARG A 159 11.76 3.51 -15.78
CA ARG A 159 12.55 2.50 -16.48
C ARG A 159 14.04 2.64 -16.20
N CYS A 160 14.71 1.51 -16.01
CA CYS A 160 16.17 1.40 -16.01
C CYS A 160 16.70 0.95 -17.39
N LYS A 161 15.87 0.29 -18.20
CA LYS A 161 16.17 -0.19 -19.56
C LYS A 161 15.15 0.40 -20.53
N LYS A 162 15.60 1.05 -21.61
CA LYS A 162 14.72 1.76 -22.59
C LYS A 162 13.72 0.82 -23.27
N SER A 163 14.13 -0.40 -23.61
CA SER A 163 13.29 -1.40 -24.31
C SER A 163 12.48 -2.31 -23.38
N ALA A 164 12.37 -1.97 -22.09
CA ALA A 164 11.65 -2.80 -21.14
C ALA A 164 10.14 -2.84 -21.46
N PRO A 165 9.50 -4.04 -21.38
CA PRO A 165 8.05 -4.16 -21.51
C PRO A 165 7.34 -3.30 -20.49
N THR A 166 6.24 -2.65 -20.88
CA THR A 166 5.46 -1.79 -19.99
C THR A 166 4.61 -2.64 -19.05
N PRO A 167 4.68 -2.45 -17.73
CA PRO A 167 3.76 -3.06 -16.79
C PRO A 167 2.31 -2.65 -17.07
N SER A 168 1.37 -3.49 -16.67
CA SER A 168 -0.06 -3.24 -16.86
C SER A 168 -0.88 -3.69 -15.66
N PHE A 169 -2.10 -3.17 -15.51
CA PHE A 169 -3.09 -3.73 -14.61
C PHE A 169 -3.60 -5.06 -15.15
N ARG A 170 -3.97 -5.98 -14.26
CA ARG A 170 -4.54 -7.29 -14.66
C ARG A 170 -5.98 -7.22 -15.15
N GLY A 171 -6.68 -6.13 -14.89
CA GLY A 171 -8.02 -5.87 -15.40
C GLY A 171 -9.08 -6.91 -15.05
N GLN A 172 -10.15 -6.98 -15.88
CA GLN A 172 -11.30 -7.87 -15.70
C GLN A 172 -12.03 -7.66 -14.35
N TRP A 173 -12.07 -6.44 -13.86
CA TRP A 173 -12.55 -6.10 -12.52
C TRP A 173 -13.98 -6.57 -12.28
N ASP A 174 -14.91 -6.30 -13.21
CA ASP A 174 -16.32 -6.65 -13.08
C ASP A 174 -16.52 -8.17 -13.04
N LYS A 175 -15.84 -8.91 -13.92
CA LYS A 175 -15.88 -10.38 -13.93
C LYS A 175 -15.39 -10.97 -12.61
N LYS A 176 -14.33 -10.37 -12.04
CA LYS A 176 -13.78 -10.81 -10.76
C LYS A 176 -14.69 -10.45 -9.60
N ARG A 177 -15.31 -9.25 -9.60
CA ARG A 177 -16.27 -8.81 -8.57
C ARG A 177 -17.51 -9.68 -8.51
N LYS A 178 -18.08 -10.04 -9.66
CA LYS A 178 -19.25 -10.92 -9.75
C LYS A 178 -19.06 -12.27 -9.04
N LYS A 179 -17.83 -12.77 -8.90
CA LYS A 179 -17.53 -14.02 -8.20
C LYS A 179 -17.79 -13.96 -6.69
N PHE A 180 -17.89 -12.78 -6.11
CA PHE A 180 -18.16 -12.63 -4.70
C PHE A 180 -19.65 -12.78 -4.35
N GLY A 181 -20.55 -12.68 -5.34
CA GLY A 181 -21.97 -12.93 -5.18
C GLY A 181 -22.68 -11.91 -4.29
N LYS A 182 -23.78 -12.36 -3.66
CA LYS A 182 -24.59 -11.57 -2.74
C LYS A 182 -23.96 -11.45 -1.35
N GLY A 183 -24.38 -10.43 -0.61
CA GLY A 183 -23.98 -10.15 0.77
C GLY A 183 -22.72 -9.33 0.88
N LEU A 184 -22.29 -9.10 2.13
CA LEU A 184 -21.15 -8.29 2.48
C LEU A 184 -19.87 -9.13 2.50
N THR A 185 -18.84 -8.70 1.78
CA THR A 185 -17.51 -9.34 1.80
C THR A 185 -16.45 -8.30 2.13
N ILE A 186 -15.63 -8.57 3.14
CA ILE A 186 -14.47 -7.77 3.50
C ILE A 186 -13.21 -8.51 3.03
N ILE A 187 -12.43 -7.89 2.15
CA ILE A 187 -11.13 -8.42 1.74
C ILE A 187 -10.05 -7.71 2.57
N THR A 188 -9.12 -8.49 3.11
CA THR A 188 -8.05 -8.00 3.98
C THR A 188 -6.74 -8.72 3.72
N SER A 189 -5.65 -8.17 4.23
CA SER A 189 -4.32 -8.80 4.31
C SER A 189 -3.52 -8.18 5.45
N GLY A 190 -2.44 -8.83 5.87
CA GLY A 190 -1.51 -8.27 6.85
C GLY A 190 -0.67 -7.09 6.34
N GLN A 191 -0.78 -6.69 5.07
CA GLN A 191 0.07 -5.62 4.51
C GLN A 191 -0.17 -4.25 5.16
N CYS A 192 -1.39 -3.91 5.51
CA CYS A 192 -1.72 -2.62 6.13
C CYS A 192 -2.17 -2.81 7.58
N PRO A 193 -1.55 -2.13 8.56
CA PRO A 193 -1.93 -2.25 9.98
C PRO A 193 -3.33 -1.72 10.27
N GLN A 194 -3.89 -0.85 9.41
CA GLN A 194 -5.25 -0.34 9.53
C GLN A 194 -6.33 -1.41 9.27
N ASN A 195 -5.98 -2.49 8.57
CA ASN A 195 -6.95 -3.52 8.16
C ASN A 195 -7.60 -4.22 9.35
N VAL A 196 -6.87 -4.46 10.44
CA VAL A 196 -7.40 -5.10 11.63
C VAL A 196 -8.56 -4.30 12.21
N LYS A 197 -8.34 -2.99 12.44
CA LYS A 197 -9.39 -2.11 12.95
C LYS A 197 -10.57 -2.02 11.97
N MET A 198 -10.30 -1.90 10.68
CA MET A 198 -11.36 -1.86 9.66
C MET A 198 -12.23 -3.11 9.69
N VAL A 199 -11.63 -4.30 9.74
CA VAL A 199 -12.37 -5.57 9.77
C VAL A 199 -13.25 -5.65 11.01
N ASN A 200 -12.72 -5.31 12.19
CA ASN A 200 -13.45 -5.35 13.45
C ASN A 200 -14.62 -4.35 13.43
N ASP A 201 -14.36 -3.08 13.14
CA ASP A 201 -15.38 -2.03 13.10
C ASP A 201 -16.50 -2.37 12.10
N ILE A 202 -16.16 -2.81 10.89
CA ILE A 202 -17.15 -3.11 9.85
C ILE A 202 -17.96 -4.36 10.23
N THR A 203 -17.33 -5.38 10.81
CA THR A 203 -18.04 -6.60 11.22
C THR A 203 -19.06 -6.31 12.33
N GLU A 204 -18.66 -5.52 13.33
CA GLU A 204 -19.54 -5.10 14.41
C GLU A 204 -20.74 -4.31 13.87
N ILE A 205 -20.48 -3.25 13.09
CA ILE A 205 -21.52 -2.42 12.50
C ILE A 205 -22.47 -3.21 11.57
N ALA A 206 -21.91 -4.13 10.77
CA ALA A 206 -22.70 -4.95 9.86
C ALA A 206 -23.70 -5.84 10.61
N ARG A 207 -23.28 -6.43 11.73
CA ARG A 207 -24.13 -7.25 12.57
C ARG A 207 -25.18 -6.43 13.32
N GLU A 208 -24.75 -5.38 14.02
CA GLU A 208 -25.62 -4.63 14.92
C GLU A 208 -26.62 -3.71 14.20
N ARG A 209 -26.20 -3.08 13.10
CA ARG A 209 -27.02 -2.09 12.41
C ARG A 209 -27.76 -2.64 11.19
N TYR A 210 -27.16 -3.60 10.49
CA TYR A 210 -27.68 -4.09 9.19
C TYR A 210 -28.10 -5.55 9.24
N GLU A 211 -27.98 -6.24 10.37
CA GLU A 211 -28.30 -7.67 10.53
C GLU A 211 -27.56 -8.56 9.50
N MET A 212 -26.36 -8.13 9.11
CA MET A 212 -25.55 -8.79 8.09
C MET A 212 -24.36 -9.50 8.71
N GLU A 213 -24.12 -10.76 8.31
CA GLU A 213 -22.90 -11.49 8.66
C GLU A 213 -21.88 -11.35 7.52
N PRO A 214 -20.79 -10.56 7.69
CA PRO A 214 -19.83 -10.35 6.63
C PRO A 214 -18.92 -11.56 6.43
N ARG A 215 -18.65 -11.90 5.17
CA ARG A 215 -17.63 -12.87 4.80
C ARG A 215 -16.26 -12.18 4.79
N VAL A 216 -15.37 -12.52 5.70
CA VAL A 216 -13.99 -12.00 5.73
C VAL A 216 -13.09 -12.91 4.91
N VAL A 217 -12.42 -12.35 3.89
CA VAL A 217 -11.48 -13.03 2.99
C VAL A 217 -10.09 -12.46 3.20
N GLU A 218 -9.23 -13.20 3.89
CA GLU A 218 -7.83 -12.83 4.08
C GLU A 218 -6.97 -13.33 2.90
N TYR A 219 -6.31 -12.42 2.20
CA TYR A 219 -5.29 -12.77 1.22
C TYR A 219 -3.98 -13.16 1.91
N ARG A 220 -3.54 -14.39 1.67
CA ARG A 220 -2.35 -14.99 2.28
C ARG A 220 -1.19 -15.17 1.32
N SER A 221 -1.40 -14.88 0.03
CA SER A 221 -0.38 -15.00 -1.01
C SER A 221 -0.46 -13.84 -2.02
N TYR A 222 0.67 -13.50 -2.63
CA TYR A 222 0.72 -12.53 -3.71
C TYR A 222 -0.15 -12.95 -4.92
N ARG A 223 -0.32 -14.24 -5.18
CA ARG A 223 -1.19 -14.73 -6.27
C ARG A 223 -2.66 -14.36 -6.04
N GLN A 224 -3.13 -14.42 -4.81
CA GLN A 224 -4.48 -13.96 -4.47
C GLN A 224 -4.61 -12.45 -4.67
N ALA A 225 -3.64 -11.66 -4.18
CA ALA A 225 -3.61 -10.21 -4.37
C ALA A 225 -3.53 -9.82 -5.85
N GLN A 226 -2.70 -10.50 -6.63
CA GLN A 226 -2.62 -10.28 -8.08
C GLN A 226 -3.91 -10.62 -8.83
N ASN A 227 -4.74 -11.51 -8.29
CA ASN A 227 -6.04 -11.85 -8.86
C ASN A 227 -7.20 -11.07 -8.23
N ALA A 228 -6.93 -10.08 -7.42
CA ALA A 228 -7.93 -9.24 -6.77
C ALA A 228 -8.82 -8.49 -7.78
N PRO A 229 -10.04 -8.09 -7.39
CA PRO A 229 -11.02 -7.45 -8.25
C PRO A 229 -10.90 -5.92 -8.36
N TRP A 230 -9.76 -5.33 -7.94
CA TRP A 230 -9.38 -3.90 -8.12
C TRP A 230 -7.86 -3.72 -7.97
N PRO A 231 -7.30 -2.56 -8.41
CA PRO A 231 -5.85 -2.33 -8.45
C PRO A 231 -5.11 -2.43 -7.12
N TYR A 232 -5.66 -1.88 -6.03
CA TYR A 232 -5.01 -1.87 -4.72
C TYR A 232 -4.91 -3.26 -4.09
N ALA A 233 -5.87 -4.13 -4.35
CA ALA A 233 -5.88 -5.57 -4.06
C ALA A 233 -6.00 -6.00 -2.58
N VAL A 234 -5.33 -5.35 -1.66
CA VAL A 234 -5.02 -5.92 -0.32
C VAL A 234 -5.96 -5.51 0.80
N SER A 235 -6.95 -4.67 0.50
CA SER A 235 -8.00 -4.26 1.43
C SER A 235 -9.17 -3.63 0.70
N GLY A 236 -10.39 -3.99 1.05
CA GLY A 236 -11.60 -3.38 0.49
C GLY A 236 -12.87 -4.12 0.89
N VAL A 237 -14.00 -3.56 0.50
CA VAL A 237 -15.33 -4.06 0.85
C VAL A 237 -16.17 -4.19 -0.40
N LEU A 238 -16.82 -5.34 -0.55
CA LEU A 238 -17.83 -5.58 -1.59
C LEU A 238 -19.19 -5.83 -0.94
N TYR A 239 -20.22 -5.24 -1.54
CA TYR A 239 -21.62 -5.52 -1.23
C TYR A 239 -22.36 -5.94 -2.51
N ASP A 240 -22.96 -7.12 -2.49
CA ASP A 240 -23.63 -7.74 -3.65
C ASP A 240 -22.77 -7.74 -4.94
N GLY A 241 -21.47 -8.05 -4.76
CA GLY A 241 -20.51 -8.05 -5.87
C GLY A 241 -20.09 -6.67 -6.37
N LYS A 242 -20.60 -5.57 -5.80
CA LYS A 242 -20.17 -4.20 -6.06
C LYS A 242 -19.06 -3.80 -5.10
N LEU A 243 -17.99 -3.21 -5.61
CA LEU A 243 -16.92 -2.65 -4.77
C LEU A 243 -17.40 -1.33 -4.14
N VAL A 244 -17.62 -1.33 -2.83
CA VAL A 244 -18.10 -0.15 -2.07
C VAL A 244 -16.98 0.57 -1.33
N ALA A 245 -15.87 -0.12 -1.07
CA ALA A 245 -14.62 0.49 -0.62
C ALA A 245 -13.41 -0.28 -1.21
N ASP A 246 -12.43 0.45 -1.71
CA ASP A 246 -11.23 -0.09 -2.39
C ASP A 246 -9.94 0.05 -1.57
N HIS A 247 -10.05 0.50 -0.32
CA HIS A 247 -8.97 0.70 0.64
C HIS A 247 -9.53 0.65 2.07
N PRO A 248 -8.69 0.65 3.12
CA PRO A 248 -9.17 0.70 4.50
C PRO A 248 -9.98 1.96 4.77
N ILE A 249 -11.16 1.78 5.35
CA ILE A 249 -12.09 2.84 5.75
C ILE A 249 -12.45 2.73 7.22
N SER A 250 -12.93 3.83 7.83
CA SER A 250 -13.47 3.82 9.18
C SER A 250 -14.88 3.25 9.23
N GLY A 251 -15.32 2.82 10.41
CA GLY A 251 -16.70 2.38 10.65
C GLY A 251 -17.75 3.44 10.24
N THR A 252 -17.54 4.71 10.61
CA THR A 252 -18.42 5.81 10.18
C THR A 252 -18.51 5.93 8.65
N ARG A 253 -17.38 5.82 7.97
CA ARG A 253 -17.37 5.84 6.49
C ARG A 253 -18.14 4.65 5.92
N PHE A 254 -17.98 3.48 6.50
CA PHE A 254 -18.73 2.30 6.12
C PHE A 254 -20.24 2.48 6.31
N GLN A 255 -20.69 3.01 7.46
CA GLN A 255 -22.10 3.31 7.71
C GLN A 255 -22.67 4.24 6.63
N ASN A 256 -22.00 5.38 6.36
CA ASN A 256 -22.47 6.34 5.35
C ASN A 256 -22.58 5.72 3.95
N ILE A 257 -21.69 4.78 3.61
CA ILE A 257 -21.75 4.06 2.34
C ILE A 257 -22.93 3.10 2.33
N MET A 258 -23.08 2.28 3.38
CA MET A 258 -24.13 1.27 3.44
C MET A 258 -25.53 1.87 3.54
N ASP A 259 -25.72 2.93 4.33
CA ASP A 259 -27.00 3.65 4.43
C ASP A 259 -27.46 4.09 3.02
N LYS A 260 -26.53 4.59 2.21
CA LYS A 260 -26.81 4.98 0.83
C LYS A 260 -27.09 3.78 -0.09
N GLU A 261 -26.30 2.69 0.03
CA GLU A 261 -26.47 1.49 -0.82
C GLU A 261 -27.80 0.76 -0.56
N ILE A 262 -28.28 0.74 0.70
CA ILE A 262 -29.54 0.06 1.06
C ILE A 262 -30.74 1.03 1.18
N GLY A 263 -30.55 2.32 0.87
CA GLY A 263 -31.63 3.32 0.82
C GLY A 263 -32.16 3.78 2.17
N ILE A 264 -31.36 3.68 3.26
CA ILE A 264 -31.73 4.25 4.55
C ILE A 264 -31.55 5.77 4.49
N GLN A 265 -32.61 6.53 4.66
CA GLN A 265 -32.54 7.97 4.80
C GLN A 265 -31.97 8.31 6.19
N VAL A 266 -30.77 8.88 6.20
CA VAL A 266 -30.21 9.48 7.43
C VAL A 266 -31.02 10.76 7.73
N LYS A 267 -31.79 10.74 8.83
CA LYS A 267 -32.49 11.93 9.33
C LYS A 267 -31.53 12.96 9.89
#